data_cbf843fec108dc62ade26f7e19a062ba
#
_entry.id   cbf843fec108dc62ade26f7e19a062ba
#
_cell.length_a   1.000
_cell.length_b   1.000
_cell.length_c   1.000
_cell.angle_alpha   90.00
_cell.angle_beta   90.00
_cell.angle_gamma   90.00
#
_symmetry.space_group_name_H-M   'P 1'
#
loop_
_entity.id
_entity.type
_entity.pdbx_description
1 polymer ?
#
loop_
_entity_poly.entity_id
_entity_poly.type
_entity_poly.pdbx_seq_one_letter_code
_entity_poly.pdbx_strand_id
1 'polypeptide(L)'
;TMVPQSGDKKVGGNLSGLASMVGINLGGASGGEVLSPTIYPKIVASIPFKKDLMATPLKFEEYDQPITLLDYYTKDEYQKFSLGGTIAKYTIGLPGVIINAIRGEDTTMISAGQGSAIQSLSKDEKKMSEMLNDMISLNVNDKDGYVQLSASLGEPLAVAQLAERAQELLQTYITDFKIEKVKSNLTFVEQQYDAAKKRYEKMQDSLARFRDANKSFSSAVAKTQEEALTNEYNLAYSVYSELAKQMEQAKIAVNETTPILTIVEPVVVPIERSKPKRGLIC
;
A
#
# COMPACT_ATOMS: atom_id res chain seq x y z
N THR A 1 1.31 -14.50 -12.96
CA THR A 1 2.66 -13.92 -12.76
C THR A 1 2.64 -12.45 -13.14
N MET A 2 3.22 -11.60 -12.34
CA MET A 2 3.23 -10.15 -12.51
C MET A 2 4.66 -9.63 -12.37
N VAL A 3 4.99 -8.56 -13.12
CA VAL A 3 6.26 -7.86 -13.00
C VAL A 3 6.01 -6.46 -12.45
N PRO A 4 6.66 -6.08 -11.34
CA PRO A 4 6.61 -4.71 -10.84
C PRO A 4 7.28 -3.77 -11.85
N GLN A 5 6.64 -2.66 -12.16
CA GLN A 5 7.30 -1.61 -12.93
C GLN A 5 8.21 -0.82 -11.99
N SER A 6 9.50 -1.07 -12.06
CA SER A 6 10.49 -0.24 -11.38
C SER A 6 10.63 1.06 -12.15
N GLY A 7 10.26 2.15 -11.51
CA GLY A 7 10.52 3.49 -12.03
C GLY A 7 12.00 3.86 -11.90
N ASP A 8 12.90 3.12 -12.54
CA ASP A 8 14.31 3.45 -12.61
C ASP A 8 14.53 4.58 -13.61
N LYS A 9 14.25 5.80 -13.19
CA LYS A 9 14.97 6.97 -13.73
C LYS A 9 15.89 7.48 -12.62
N LYS A 10 17.11 6.96 -12.59
CA LYS A 10 18.24 7.64 -11.95
C LYS A 10 18.41 8.98 -12.65
N VAL A 11 17.75 10.01 -12.16
CA VAL A 11 18.16 11.38 -12.47
C VAL A 11 19.43 11.62 -11.67
N GLY A 12 20.56 11.30 -12.29
CA GLY A 12 21.89 11.66 -11.82
C GLY A 12 22.00 13.17 -11.81
N GLY A 13 22.07 13.78 -10.66
CA GLY A 13 22.36 15.18 -10.47
C GLY A 13 23.14 15.37 -9.18
N ASN A 14 24.28 16.02 -9.26
CA ASN A 14 25.24 16.40 -8.22
C ASN A 14 24.65 17.27 -7.07
N LEU A 15 23.33 17.23 -6.84
CA LEU A 15 22.61 18.08 -5.91
C LEU A 15 22.47 17.52 -4.49
N SER A 16 22.81 16.24 -4.29
CA SER A 16 22.77 15.61 -2.96
C SER A 16 23.76 16.23 -1.95
N GLY A 17 24.85 16.84 -2.45
CA GLY A 17 25.85 17.48 -1.61
C GLY A 17 25.43 18.83 -1.01
N LEU A 18 24.59 19.60 -1.70
CA LEU A 18 24.12 20.90 -1.21
C LEU A 18 22.92 20.77 -0.25
N ALA A 19 22.09 19.77 -0.46
CA ALA A 19 20.92 19.50 0.38
C ALA A 19 21.33 18.98 1.77
N SER A 20 22.41 18.20 1.86
CA SER A 20 22.95 17.71 3.14
C SER A 20 23.54 18.82 4.00
N MET A 21 24.03 19.91 3.41
CA MET A 21 24.55 21.06 4.16
C MET A 21 23.46 21.87 4.88
N VAL A 22 22.22 21.79 4.44
CA VAL A 22 21.07 22.49 5.05
C VAL A 22 20.25 21.57 5.96
N GLY A 23 20.71 20.34 6.20
CA GLY A 23 20.00 19.35 7.02
C GLY A 23 18.75 18.76 6.38
N ILE A 24 18.51 19.06 5.11
CA ILE A 24 17.39 18.48 4.33
C ILE A 24 17.93 17.23 3.64
N ASN A 25 17.56 16.07 4.13
CA ASN A 25 17.93 14.80 3.52
C ASN A 25 17.04 14.57 2.28
N LEU A 26 17.41 15.17 1.15
CA LEU A 26 16.74 15.03 -0.15
C LEU A 26 17.09 13.72 -0.86
N GLY A 27 17.92 12.89 -0.27
CA GLY A 27 18.34 11.60 -0.83
C GLY A 27 17.24 10.57 -1.03
N GLY A 28 16.03 10.82 -0.50
CA GLY A 28 14.85 9.98 -0.66
C GLY A 28 13.75 10.57 -1.57
N ALA A 29 13.92 11.80 -2.07
CA ALA A 29 12.86 12.53 -2.79
C ALA A 29 12.95 12.42 -4.33
N SER A 30 13.90 11.66 -4.86
CA SER A 30 13.96 11.43 -6.30
C SER A 30 12.95 10.35 -6.71
N GLY A 31 11.83 10.81 -7.23
CA GLY A 31 10.91 10.04 -8.08
C GLY A 31 10.37 8.76 -7.45
N GLY A 32 9.15 8.85 -6.91
CA GLY A 32 8.25 7.71 -6.69
C GLY A 32 8.92 6.40 -6.31
N GLU A 33 9.45 6.31 -5.09
CA GLU A 33 9.94 5.03 -4.55
C GLU A 33 8.76 4.04 -4.61
N VAL A 34 8.77 3.20 -5.64
CA VAL A 34 7.81 2.12 -5.81
C VAL A 34 7.91 1.26 -4.55
N LEU A 35 6.77 0.94 -3.98
CA LEU A 35 6.71 0.04 -2.82
C LEU A 35 7.55 -1.20 -3.14
N SER A 36 8.57 -1.48 -2.33
CA SER A 36 9.41 -2.67 -2.56
C SER A 36 8.52 -3.91 -2.69
N PRO A 37 8.70 -4.74 -3.71
CA PRO A 37 7.92 -5.98 -3.89
C PRO A 37 7.94 -6.88 -2.65
N THR A 38 8.97 -6.78 -1.81
CA THR A 38 9.09 -7.51 -0.53
C THR A 38 7.98 -7.19 0.47
N ILE A 39 7.24 -6.07 0.29
CA ILE A 39 6.11 -5.69 1.15
C ILE A 39 4.78 -6.31 0.65
N TYR A 40 4.68 -6.72 -0.60
CA TYR A 40 3.43 -7.25 -1.16
C TYR A 40 2.86 -8.45 -0.40
N PRO A 41 3.65 -9.42 0.08
CA PRO A 41 3.13 -10.50 0.94
C PRO A 41 2.46 -9.97 2.22
N LYS A 42 2.95 -8.86 2.78
CA LYS A 42 2.35 -8.22 3.96
C LYS A 42 1.01 -7.56 3.64
N ILE A 43 0.86 -7.01 2.43
CA ILE A 43 -0.42 -6.47 1.96
C ILE A 43 -1.45 -7.59 1.87
N VAL A 44 -1.11 -8.70 1.21
CA VAL A 44 -2.01 -9.86 1.07
C VAL A 44 -2.36 -10.48 2.43
N ALA A 45 -1.44 -10.46 3.38
CA ALA A 45 -1.67 -10.94 4.74
C ALA A 45 -2.47 -9.96 5.63
N SER A 46 -2.68 -8.72 5.18
CA SER A 46 -3.36 -7.69 5.98
C SER A 46 -4.86 -7.98 6.17
N ILE A 47 -5.40 -7.52 7.29
CA ILE A 47 -6.83 -7.69 7.60
C ILE A 47 -7.74 -7.00 6.58
N PRO A 48 -7.49 -5.74 6.15
CA PRO A 48 -8.31 -5.08 5.14
C PRO A 48 -8.38 -5.87 3.83
N PHE A 49 -7.23 -6.29 3.29
CA PHE A 49 -7.16 -7.08 2.07
C PHE A 49 -7.97 -8.37 2.17
N LYS A 50 -7.85 -9.09 3.28
CA LYS A 50 -8.59 -10.33 3.50
C LYS A 50 -10.09 -10.08 3.63
N LYS A 51 -10.52 -8.99 4.27
CA LYS A 51 -11.95 -8.63 4.36
C LYS A 51 -12.55 -8.36 2.99
N ASP A 52 -11.85 -7.59 2.15
CA ASP A 52 -12.31 -7.32 0.79
C ASP A 52 -12.39 -8.60 -0.04
N LEU A 53 -11.45 -9.52 0.19
CA LEU A 53 -11.46 -10.81 -0.49
C LEU A 53 -12.57 -11.74 0.01
N MET A 54 -12.85 -11.75 1.33
CA MET A 54 -13.97 -12.51 1.92
C MET A 54 -15.32 -12.04 1.39
N ALA A 55 -15.46 -10.73 1.16
CA ALA A 55 -16.68 -10.12 0.63
C ALA A 55 -16.85 -10.32 -0.87
N THR A 56 -15.86 -10.90 -1.55
CA THR A 56 -15.91 -11.10 -3.01
C THR A 56 -16.95 -12.17 -3.37
N PRO A 57 -17.91 -11.88 -4.25
CA PRO A 57 -18.83 -12.87 -4.75
C PRO A 57 -18.14 -13.77 -5.78
N LEU A 58 -18.14 -15.08 -5.54
CA LEU A 58 -17.60 -16.11 -6.42
C LEU A 58 -18.74 -16.98 -6.96
N LYS A 59 -18.58 -17.45 -8.18
CA LYS A 59 -19.52 -18.40 -8.78
C LYS A 59 -19.04 -19.82 -8.53
N PHE A 60 -19.82 -20.58 -7.79
CA PHE A 60 -19.62 -22.01 -7.53
C PHE A 60 -20.48 -22.83 -8.49
N GLU A 61 -20.00 -24.03 -8.89
CA GLU A 61 -20.70 -24.88 -9.87
C GLU A 61 -22.09 -25.35 -9.38
N GLU A 62 -22.25 -25.47 -8.07
CA GLU A 62 -23.51 -25.98 -7.45
C GLU A 62 -24.58 -24.90 -7.25
N TYR A 63 -24.25 -23.62 -7.46
CA TYR A 63 -25.15 -22.50 -7.19
C TYR A 63 -25.29 -21.57 -8.38
N ASP A 64 -26.53 -21.21 -8.71
CA ASP A 64 -26.83 -20.31 -9.84
C ASP A 64 -26.41 -18.86 -9.56
N GLN A 65 -26.39 -18.47 -8.29
CA GLN A 65 -26.05 -17.11 -7.88
C GLN A 65 -24.62 -17.04 -7.29
N PRO A 66 -23.90 -15.94 -7.51
CA PRO A 66 -22.61 -15.73 -6.86
C PRO A 66 -22.79 -15.63 -5.34
N ILE A 67 -21.94 -16.31 -4.60
CA ILE A 67 -21.95 -16.35 -3.14
C ILE A 67 -20.62 -15.77 -2.65
N THR A 68 -20.65 -14.98 -1.56
CA THR A 68 -19.40 -14.48 -0.99
C THR A 68 -18.59 -15.62 -0.41
N LEU A 69 -17.27 -15.49 -0.48
CA LEU A 69 -16.37 -16.50 0.07
C LEU A 69 -16.63 -16.74 1.56
N LEU A 70 -16.95 -15.69 2.32
CA LEU A 70 -17.31 -15.79 3.73
C LEU A 70 -18.59 -16.62 3.91
N ASP A 71 -19.66 -16.30 3.19
CA ASP A 71 -20.94 -17.01 3.29
C ASP A 71 -20.82 -18.49 2.94
N TYR A 72 -20.06 -18.81 1.88
CA TYR A 72 -19.84 -20.18 1.43
C TYR A 72 -19.21 -21.07 2.52
N TYR A 73 -18.29 -20.52 3.33
CA TYR A 73 -17.59 -21.28 4.37
C TYR A 73 -18.22 -21.17 5.76
N THR A 74 -19.12 -20.21 6.01
CA THR A 74 -19.68 -19.97 7.35
C THR A 74 -21.14 -20.35 7.49
N LYS A 75 -21.94 -20.23 6.41
CA LYS A 75 -23.36 -20.57 6.47
C LYS A 75 -23.60 -22.07 6.27
N ASP A 76 -24.37 -22.66 7.16
CA ASP A 76 -24.73 -24.09 7.09
C ASP A 76 -25.48 -24.47 5.79
N GLU A 77 -26.15 -23.51 5.15
CA GLU A 77 -26.86 -23.66 3.89
C GLU A 77 -25.94 -24.08 2.74
N TYR A 78 -24.70 -23.61 2.72
CA TYR A 78 -23.72 -23.89 1.67
C TYR A 78 -22.73 -25.00 2.03
N GLN A 79 -22.75 -25.48 3.27
CA GLN A 79 -21.91 -26.60 3.66
C GLN A 79 -22.57 -27.92 3.26
N LYS A 80 -21.89 -28.69 2.41
CA LYS A 80 -22.36 -30.04 2.02
C LYS A 80 -22.64 -30.87 3.28
N PHE A 81 -23.82 -31.47 3.34
CA PHE A 81 -24.21 -32.38 4.41
C PHE A 81 -23.34 -33.65 4.34
N SER A 82 -22.19 -33.60 4.98
CA SER A 82 -21.33 -34.79 5.14
C SER A 82 -21.86 -35.62 6.30
N LEU A 83 -22.50 -36.74 6.01
CA LEU A 83 -22.97 -37.69 7.01
C LEU A 83 -21.90 -38.06 8.04
N GLY A 84 -20.62 -38.17 7.60
CA GLY A 84 -19.48 -38.43 8.48
C GLY A 84 -19.15 -37.26 9.42
N GLY A 85 -19.20 -36.01 8.91
CA GLY A 85 -18.97 -34.80 9.72
C GLY A 85 -20.07 -34.54 10.73
N THR A 86 -21.32 -34.82 10.37
CA THR A 86 -22.47 -34.68 11.26
C THR A 86 -22.43 -35.71 12.39
N ILE A 87 -22.10 -36.97 12.10
CA ILE A 87 -21.94 -38.02 13.12
C ILE A 87 -20.78 -37.67 14.06
N ALA A 88 -19.61 -37.21 13.54
CA ALA A 88 -18.49 -36.79 14.38
C ALA A 88 -18.84 -35.58 15.27
N LYS A 89 -19.60 -34.61 14.76
CA LYS A 89 -20.08 -33.44 15.54
C LYS A 89 -21.01 -33.82 16.67
N TYR A 90 -21.90 -34.82 16.44
CA TYR A 90 -22.89 -35.26 17.46
C TYR A 90 -22.42 -36.40 18.36
N THR A 91 -21.46 -37.21 17.95
CA THR A 91 -20.98 -38.34 18.79
C THR A 91 -19.73 -37.99 19.58
N ILE A 92 -18.76 -37.25 18.97
CA ILE A 92 -17.51 -36.89 19.64
C ILE A 92 -17.55 -35.45 20.17
N GLY A 93 -18.35 -34.56 19.58
CA GLY A 93 -18.46 -33.14 19.92
C GLY A 93 -19.60 -32.79 20.91
N LEU A 94 -20.40 -33.78 21.34
CA LEU A 94 -21.51 -33.56 22.29
C LEU A 94 -21.16 -32.72 23.54
N PRO A 95 -20.00 -32.92 24.21
CA PRO A 95 -19.61 -32.05 25.31
C PRO A 95 -19.42 -30.59 24.92
N GLY A 96 -18.86 -30.33 23.71
CA GLY A 96 -18.62 -28.98 23.21
C GLY A 96 -19.88 -28.25 22.77
N VAL A 97 -20.83 -28.96 22.16
CA VAL A 97 -22.13 -28.37 21.72
C VAL A 97 -22.98 -28.00 22.94
N ILE A 98 -23.01 -28.83 23.96
CA ILE A 98 -23.75 -28.56 25.22
C ILE A 98 -23.10 -27.39 25.97
N ILE A 99 -21.77 -27.32 26.03
CA ILE A 99 -21.06 -26.22 26.69
C ILE A 99 -21.31 -24.88 25.94
N ASN A 100 -21.34 -24.89 24.60
CA ASN A 100 -21.65 -23.68 23.82
C ASN A 100 -23.14 -23.26 23.97
N ALA A 101 -24.07 -24.21 24.05
CA ALA A 101 -25.49 -23.93 24.28
C ALA A 101 -25.77 -23.38 25.70
N ILE A 102 -24.98 -23.80 26.70
CA ILE A 102 -25.10 -23.32 28.09
C ILE A 102 -24.40 -21.98 28.29
N ARG A 103 -23.29 -21.72 27.54
CA ARG A 103 -22.56 -20.44 27.67
C ARG A 103 -23.23 -19.27 26.98
N GLY A 104 -24.27 -19.49 26.16
CA GLY A 104 -24.77 -18.45 25.28
C GLY A 104 -23.69 -18.07 24.25
N GLU A 105 -24.07 -17.67 23.08
CA GLU A 105 -23.16 -17.03 22.15
C GLU A 105 -22.64 -15.76 22.83
N ASP A 106 -21.43 -15.82 23.40
CA ASP A 106 -20.67 -14.65 23.74
C ASP A 106 -20.28 -13.93 22.45
N THR A 107 -21.26 -13.26 21.88
CA THR A 107 -21.07 -12.21 20.90
C THR A 107 -20.49 -11.02 21.66
N THR A 108 -19.27 -11.11 22.13
CA THR A 108 -18.48 -9.93 22.45
C THR A 108 -18.14 -9.26 21.13
N MET A 109 -19.18 -8.64 20.52
CA MET A 109 -18.98 -7.52 19.64
C MET A 109 -18.30 -6.46 20.51
N ILE A 110 -16.97 -6.38 20.44
CA ILE A 110 -16.28 -5.15 20.80
C ILE A 110 -16.72 -4.18 19.72
N SER A 111 -17.81 -3.47 19.99
CA SER A 111 -18.31 -2.39 19.16
C SER A 111 -17.23 -1.31 19.20
N ALA A 112 -16.29 -1.36 18.28
CA ALA A 112 -15.45 -0.20 17.98
C ALA A 112 -16.45 0.88 17.55
N GLY A 113 -16.63 1.89 18.39
CA GLY A 113 -17.60 2.96 18.15
C GLY A 113 -17.42 3.56 16.76
N GLN A 114 -18.52 3.97 16.14
CA GLN A 114 -18.53 4.64 14.85
C GLN A 114 -17.50 5.78 14.88
N GLY A 115 -16.42 5.64 14.12
CA GLY A 115 -15.30 6.60 14.05
C GLY A 115 -13.95 6.07 14.50
N SER A 116 -13.85 4.84 14.99
CA SER A 116 -12.55 4.22 15.34
C SER A 116 -11.90 3.61 14.10
N ALA A 117 -10.65 3.96 13.85
CA ALA A 117 -9.81 3.29 12.84
C ALA A 117 -9.47 1.83 13.20
N ILE A 118 -9.91 1.35 14.36
CA ILE A 118 -9.69 -0.02 14.86
C ILE A 118 -10.69 -0.95 14.20
N GLN A 119 -10.19 -1.84 13.35
CA GLN A 119 -11.01 -2.88 12.72
C GLN A 119 -11.13 -4.06 13.66
N SER A 120 -12.36 -4.49 13.95
CA SER A 120 -12.66 -5.73 14.66
C SER A 120 -13.00 -6.84 13.66
N LEU A 121 -12.62 -8.07 13.99
CA LEU A 121 -12.99 -9.28 13.24
C LEU A 121 -14.05 -10.04 14.04
N SER A 122 -15.09 -10.51 13.38
CA SER A 122 -16.00 -11.50 13.96
C SER A 122 -15.28 -12.86 14.11
N LYS A 123 -15.88 -13.79 14.85
CA LYS A 123 -15.31 -15.16 14.99
C LYS A 123 -15.19 -15.85 13.63
N ASP A 124 -16.18 -15.66 12.76
CA ASP A 124 -16.22 -16.25 11.43
C ASP A 124 -15.21 -15.60 10.48
N GLU A 125 -15.10 -14.27 10.51
CA GLU A 125 -14.07 -13.55 9.75
C GLU A 125 -12.66 -13.95 10.19
N LYS A 126 -12.43 -14.16 11.51
CA LYS A 126 -11.15 -14.63 12.01
C LYS A 126 -10.81 -16.02 11.47
N LYS A 127 -11.76 -16.97 11.57
CA LYS A 127 -11.58 -18.33 11.04
C LYS A 127 -11.30 -18.29 9.53
N MET A 128 -12.07 -17.49 8.79
CA MET A 128 -11.89 -17.34 7.36
C MET A 128 -10.53 -16.68 7.02
N SER A 129 -10.08 -15.70 7.82
CA SER A 129 -8.77 -15.08 7.67
C SER A 129 -7.61 -16.07 7.83
N GLU A 130 -7.75 -17.05 8.73
CA GLU A 130 -6.77 -18.12 8.91
C GLU A 130 -6.79 -19.07 7.70
N MET A 131 -7.97 -19.46 7.21
CA MET A 131 -8.11 -20.29 6.00
C MET A 131 -7.54 -19.62 4.75
N LEU A 132 -7.73 -18.31 4.60
CA LEU A 132 -7.18 -17.54 3.47
C LEU A 132 -5.64 -17.55 3.41
N ASN A 133 -4.94 -17.71 4.53
CA ASN A 133 -3.48 -17.86 4.51
C ASN A 133 -3.04 -19.13 3.77
N ASP A 134 -3.86 -20.19 3.81
CA ASP A 134 -3.58 -21.45 3.13
C ASP A 134 -4.10 -21.44 1.68
N MET A 135 -5.14 -20.64 1.43
CA MET A 135 -5.77 -20.54 0.12
C MET A 135 -5.01 -19.62 -0.83
N ILE A 136 -4.37 -18.56 -0.33
CA ILE A 136 -3.67 -17.57 -1.14
C ILE A 136 -2.24 -17.45 -0.68
N SER A 137 -1.33 -17.54 -1.63
CA SER A 137 0.09 -17.31 -1.39
C SER A 137 0.66 -16.36 -2.43
N LEU A 138 1.52 -15.47 -1.97
CA LEU A 138 2.25 -14.55 -2.83
C LEU A 138 3.75 -14.76 -2.61
N ASN A 139 4.44 -15.08 -3.68
CA ASN A 139 5.88 -15.28 -3.70
C ASN A 139 6.54 -14.18 -4.53
N VAL A 140 7.60 -13.60 -3.98
CA VAL A 140 8.41 -12.57 -4.65
C VAL A 140 9.73 -13.20 -5.03
N ASN A 141 10.04 -13.21 -6.31
CA ASN A 141 11.35 -13.62 -6.81
C ASN A 141 12.20 -12.40 -7.10
N ASP A 142 13.00 -11.99 -6.13
CA ASP A 142 13.86 -10.82 -6.26
C ASP A 142 14.98 -11.01 -7.29
N LYS A 143 15.35 -12.27 -7.61
CA LYS A 143 16.41 -12.56 -8.59
C LYS A 143 15.94 -12.32 -10.00
N ASP A 144 14.73 -12.78 -10.31
CA ASP A 144 14.16 -12.71 -11.66
C ASP A 144 13.18 -11.53 -11.79
N GLY A 145 12.94 -10.79 -10.71
CA GLY A 145 12.16 -9.56 -10.72
C GLY A 145 10.66 -9.75 -10.96
N TYR A 146 10.08 -10.90 -10.59
CA TYR A 146 8.66 -11.15 -10.75
C TYR A 146 7.96 -11.52 -9.43
N VAL A 147 6.65 -11.32 -9.42
CA VAL A 147 5.76 -11.68 -8.31
C VAL A 147 4.76 -12.71 -8.79
N GLN A 148 4.65 -13.80 -8.06
CA GLN A 148 3.72 -14.88 -8.35
C GLN A 148 2.65 -14.95 -7.26
N LEU A 149 1.39 -14.71 -7.66
CA LEU A 149 0.22 -14.92 -6.83
C LEU A 149 -0.37 -16.29 -7.17
N SER A 150 -0.64 -17.09 -6.16
CA SER A 150 -1.26 -18.41 -6.31
C SER A 150 -2.49 -18.52 -5.41
N ALA A 151 -3.55 -19.10 -5.94
CA ALA A 151 -4.77 -19.41 -5.19
C ALA A 151 -5.03 -20.91 -5.22
N SER A 152 -5.67 -21.44 -4.17
CA SER A 152 -6.04 -22.84 -4.02
C SER A 152 -7.44 -22.95 -3.45
N LEU A 153 -8.35 -23.57 -4.18
CA LEU A 153 -9.74 -23.82 -3.79
C LEU A 153 -10.20 -25.16 -4.34
N GLY A 154 -11.34 -25.66 -3.84
CA GLY A 154 -11.88 -26.96 -4.27
C GLY A 154 -12.44 -26.98 -5.70
N GLU A 155 -12.86 -25.83 -6.21
CA GLU A 155 -13.54 -25.70 -7.50
C GLU A 155 -12.71 -24.87 -8.51
N PRO A 156 -12.59 -25.35 -9.78
CA PRO A 156 -11.72 -24.71 -10.77
C PRO A 156 -12.15 -23.28 -11.13
N LEU A 157 -13.45 -23.03 -11.28
CA LEU A 157 -13.96 -21.71 -11.66
C LEU A 157 -13.80 -20.72 -10.50
N ALA A 158 -14.20 -21.13 -9.29
CA ALA A 158 -14.11 -20.27 -8.10
C ALA A 158 -12.65 -19.92 -7.75
N VAL A 159 -11.71 -20.86 -7.92
CA VAL A 159 -10.29 -20.56 -7.67
C VAL A 159 -9.71 -19.57 -8.68
N ALA A 160 -10.12 -19.62 -9.94
CA ALA A 160 -9.69 -18.65 -10.94
C ALA A 160 -10.22 -17.25 -10.62
N GLN A 161 -11.51 -17.13 -10.30
CA GLN A 161 -12.12 -15.85 -9.89
C GLN A 161 -11.48 -15.29 -8.61
N LEU A 162 -11.18 -16.15 -7.64
CA LEU A 162 -10.48 -15.76 -6.41
C LEU A 162 -9.07 -15.21 -6.71
N ALA A 163 -8.33 -15.88 -7.60
CA ALA A 163 -7.00 -15.44 -8.02
C ALA A 163 -7.04 -14.11 -8.77
N GLU A 164 -8.00 -13.95 -9.69
CA GLU A 164 -8.24 -12.71 -10.43
C GLU A 164 -8.57 -11.55 -9.48
N ARG A 165 -9.50 -11.78 -8.56
CA ARG A 165 -9.87 -10.76 -7.58
C ARG A 165 -8.73 -10.40 -6.64
N ALA A 166 -7.97 -11.37 -6.18
CA ALA A 166 -6.78 -11.13 -5.35
C ALA A 166 -5.72 -10.31 -6.11
N GLN A 167 -5.57 -10.54 -7.42
CA GLN A 167 -4.68 -9.76 -8.27
C GLN A 167 -5.17 -8.30 -8.42
N GLU A 168 -6.46 -8.10 -8.71
CA GLU A 168 -7.06 -6.75 -8.80
C GLU A 168 -6.93 -5.97 -7.49
N LEU A 169 -7.28 -6.61 -6.36
CA LEU A 169 -7.13 -6.01 -5.04
C LEU A 169 -5.68 -5.64 -4.76
N LEU A 170 -4.73 -6.51 -5.06
CA LEU A 170 -3.32 -6.22 -4.87
C LEU A 170 -2.88 -5.00 -5.69
N GLN A 171 -3.28 -4.91 -6.96
CA GLN A 171 -3.01 -3.73 -7.78
C GLN A 171 -3.62 -2.47 -7.19
N THR A 172 -4.87 -2.53 -6.73
CA THR A 172 -5.56 -1.40 -6.10
C THR A 172 -4.83 -0.94 -4.84
N TYR A 173 -4.54 -1.84 -3.91
CA TYR A 173 -3.84 -1.51 -2.67
C TYR A 173 -2.46 -0.89 -2.89
N ILE A 174 -1.69 -1.42 -3.85
CA ILE A 174 -0.36 -0.88 -4.19
C ILE A 174 -0.50 0.50 -4.83
N THR A 175 -1.49 0.68 -5.72
CA THR A 175 -1.74 1.96 -6.39
C THR A 175 -2.18 3.03 -5.40
N ASP A 176 -3.12 2.71 -4.50
CA ASP A 176 -3.61 3.63 -3.48
C ASP A 176 -2.48 4.06 -2.53
N PHE A 177 -1.66 3.11 -2.10
CA PHE A 177 -0.48 3.42 -1.28
C PHE A 177 0.50 4.35 -2.00
N LYS A 178 0.76 4.10 -3.29
CA LYS A 178 1.63 4.99 -4.10
C LYS A 178 1.03 6.39 -4.18
N ILE A 179 -0.26 6.49 -4.50
CA ILE A 179 -0.95 7.78 -4.62
C ILE A 179 -0.90 8.55 -3.29
N GLU A 180 -1.18 7.89 -2.18
CA GLU A 180 -1.12 8.49 -0.84
C GLU A 180 0.29 9.01 -0.53
N LYS A 181 1.32 8.20 -0.80
CA LYS A 181 2.72 8.58 -0.60
C LYS A 181 3.12 9.79 -1.46
N VAL A 182 2.73 9.79 -2.75
CA VAL A 182 3.06 10.89 -3.66
C VAL A 182 2.34 12.17 -3.28
N LYS A 183 1.06 12.09 -2.87
CA LYS A 183 0.30 13.24 -2.35
C LYS A 183 0.92 13.79 -1.06
N SER A 184 1.32 12.92 -0.13
CA SER A 184 1.99 13.33 1.10
C SER A 184 3.31 14.05 0.81
N ASN A 185 4.09 13.54 -0.15
CA ASN A 185 5.32 14.19 -0.60
C ASN A 185 5.05 15.57 -1.22
N LEU A 186 4.03 15.69 -2.07
CA LEU A 186 3.64 16.97 -2.64
C LEU A 186 3.29 17.99 -1.55
N THR A 187 2.46 17.60 -0.58
CA THR A 187 2.10 18.47 0.55
C THR A 187 3.33 18.93 1.34
N PHE A 188 4.27 18.02 1.58
CA PHE A 188 5.53 18.36 2.26
C PHE A 188 6.35 19.37 1.45
N VAL A 189 6.54 19.12 0.15
CA VAL A 189 7.32 20.01 -0.72
C VAL A 189 6.65 21.38 -0.85
N GLU A 190 5.32 21.45 -0.94
CA GLU A 190 4.56 22.72 -0.96
C GLU A 190 4.80 23.54 0.32
N GLN A 191 4.77 22.91 1.50
CA GLN A 191 5.07 23.58 2.75
C GLN A 191 6.50 24.13 2.80
N GLN A 192 7.48 23.36 2.33
CA GLN A 192 8.88 23.78 2.27
C GLN A 192 9.08 24.93 1.25
N TYR A 193 8.41 24.85 0.11
CA TYR A 193 8.42 25.90 -0.91
C TYR A 193 7.87 27.23 -0.36
N ASP A 194 6.74 27.19 0.33
CA ASP A 194 6.13 28.40 0.92
C ASP A 194 7.02 29.03 1.99
N ALA A 195 7.66 28.19 2.81
CA ALA A 195 8.63 28.66 3.81
C ALA A 195 9.86 29.31 3.15
N ALA A 196 10.39 28.67 2.12
CA ALA A 196 11.55 29.19 1.39
C ALA A 196 11.22 30.48 0.62
N LYS A 197 10.02 30.58 0.02
CA LYS A 197 9.53 31.79 -0.64
C LYS A 197 9.48 32.95 0.33
N LYS A 198 8.88 32.79 1.51
CA LYS A 198 8.83 33.82 2.56
C LYS A 198 10.23 34.25 3.00
N ARG A 199 11.16 33.29 3.14
CA ARG A 199 12.56 33.59 3.48
C ARG A 199 13.25 34.41 2.38
N TYR A 200 13.07 34.00 1.13
CA TYR A 200 13.62 34.72 -0.04
C TYR A 200 13.08 36.15 -0.10
N GLU A 201 11.76 36.36 0.01
CA GLU A 201 11.12 37.68 0.00
C GLU A 201 11.65 38.56 1.16
N LYS A 202 11.83 37.99 2.34
CA LYS A 202 12.43 38.71 3.49
C LYS A 202 13.87 39.12 3.23
N MET A 203 14.69 38.24 2.64
CA MET A 203 16.09 38.58 2.34
C MET A 203 16.18 39.61 1.23
N GLN A 204 15.31 39.54 0.23
CA GLN A 204 15.18 40.55 -0.83
C GLN A 204 14.85 41.94 -0.25
N ASP A 205 13.85 42.02 0.62
CA ASP A 205 13.47 43.28 1.28
C ASP A 205 14.60 43.83 2.16
N SER A 206 15.27 42.95 2.94
CA SER A 206 16.40 43.34 3.78
C SER A 206 17.57 43.90 2.98
N LEU A 207 17.94 43.26 1.87
CA LEU A 207 18.99 43.74 0.97
C LEU A 207 18.61 45.05 0.30
N ALA A 208 17.37 45.20 -0.16
CA ALA A 208 16.87 46.43 -0.75
C ALA A 208 16.91 47.60 0.20
N ARG A 209 16.39 47.43 1.45
CA ARG A 209 16.43 48.42 2.50
C ARG A 209 17.85 48.82 2.88
N PHE A 210 18.77 47.85 2.96
CA PHE A 210 20.15 48.15 3.28
C PHE A 210 20.80 49.00 2.17
N ARG A 211 20.59 48.67 0.91
CA ARG A 211 21.08 49.44 -0.24
C ARG A 211 20.51 50.83 -0.29
N ASP A 212 19.22 51.00 -0.04
CA ASP A 212 18.57 52.29 0.00
C ASP A 212 19.08 53.20 1.13
N ALA A 213 19.30 52.65 2.30
CA ALA A 213 19.82 53.37 3.48
C ALA A 213 21.30 53.75 3.30
N ASN A 214 22.05 53.04 2.48
CA ASN A 214 23.52 53.17 2.38
C ASN A 214 24.01 53.62 0.99
N LYS A 215 23.20 54.36 0.25
CA LYS A 215 23.54 54.84 -1.14
C LYS A 215 24.84 55.58 -1.26
N SER A 216 25.35 56.19 -0.21
CA SER A 216 26.54 57.05 -0.20
C SER A 216 27.69 56.52 0.68
N PHE A 217 27.60 55.30 1.20
CA PHE A 217 28.64 54.74 2.08
C PHE A 217 29.78 54.07 1.31
N SER A 218 31.00 54.52 1.55
CA SER A 218 32.24 53.93 1.03
C SER A 218 33.03 53.11 2.13
N SER A 219 32.42 52.90 3.29
CA SER A 219 33.11 52.22 4.40
C SER A 219 33.26 50.71 4.09
N ALA A 220 34.41 50.13 4.50
CA ALA A 220 34.70 48.70 4.37
C ALA A 220 33.65 47.85 5.11
N VAL A 221 33.19 48.33 6.28
CA VAL A 221 32.16 47.63 7.08
C VAL A 221 30.82 47.54 6.32
N ALA A 222 30.37 48.63 5.68
CA ALA A 222 29.15 48.62 4.91
C ALA A 222 29.23 47.67 3.70
N LYS A 223 30.38 47.59 3.02
CA LYS A 223 30.61 46.65 1.92
C LYS A 223 30.55 45.19 2.40
N THR A 224 31.22 44.86 3.51
CA THR A 224 31.15 43.51 4.05
C THR A 224 29.73 43.09 4.47
N GLN A 225 28.97 44.04 5.01
CA GLN A 225 27.57 43.79 5.39
C GLN A 225 26.65 43.62 4.17
N GLU A 226 26.87 44.39 3.09
CA GLU A 226 26.16 44.19 1.81
C GLU A 226 26.49 42.83 1.20
N GLU A 227 27.77 42.42 1.21
CA GLU A 227 28.22 41.11 0.72
C GLU A 227 27.57 39.98 1.51
N ALA A 228 27.48 40.07 2.85
CA ALA A 228 26.81 39.11 3.69
C ALA A 228 25.31 38.98 3.35
N LEU A 229 24.59 40.11 3.25
CA LEU A 229 23.17 40.13 2.86
C LEU A 229 22.97 39.62 1.43
N THR A 230 23.86 39.92 0.52
CA THR A 230 23.82 39.40 -0.86
C THR A 230 24.01 37.89 -0.90
N ASN A 231 24.92 37.35 -0.09
CA ASN A 231 25.13 35.92 0.02
C ASN A 231 23.92 35.20 0.63
N GLU A 232 23.31 35.79 1.67
CA GLU A 232 22.06 35.26 2.25
C GLU A 232 20.89 35.29 1.27
N TYR A 233 20.73 36.37 0.52
CA TYR A 233 19.75 36.48 -0.54
C TYR A 233 19.95 35.43 -1.63
N ASN A 234 21.18 35.27 -2.12
CA ASN A 234 21.53 34.27 -3.14
C ASN A 234 21.26 32.85 -2.66
N LEU A 235 21.61 32.56 -1.39
CA LEU A 235 21.30 31.26 -0.77
C LEU A 235 19.79 31.02 -0.68
N ALA A 236 19.04 32.02 -0.20
CA ALA A 236 17.58 31.92 -0.11
C ALA A 236 16.92 31.75 -1.48
N TYR A 237 17.41 32.48 -2.48
CA TYR A 237 16.94 32.32 -3.87
C TYR A 237 17.23 30.93 -4.44
N SER A 238 18.41 30.40 -4.21
CA SER A 238 18.80 29.05 -4.68
C SER A 238 17.91 27.97 -4.07
N VAL A 239 17.63 28.04 -2.76
CA VAL A 239 16.72 27.09 -2.07
C VAL A 239 15.30 27.23 -2.60
N TYR A 240 14.79 28.46 -2.74
CA TYR A 240 13.46 28.73 -3.29
C TYR A 240 13.31 28.18 -4.71
N SER A 241 14.30 28.45 -5.58
CA SER A 241 14.29 27.98 -6.97
C SER A 241 14.34 26.46 -7.09
N GLU A 242 15.12 25.80 -6.23
CA GLU A 242 15.21 24.34 -6.23
C GLU A 242 13.91 23.70 -5.73
N LEU A 243 13.31 24.23 -4.66
CA LEU A 243 12.02 23.75 -4.16
C LEU A 243 10.88 24.00 -5.16
N ALA A 244 10.94 25.09 -5.96
CA ALA A 244 10.00 25.31 -7.05
C ALA A 244 10.04 24.18 -8.08
N LYS A 245 11.25 23.76 -8.49
CA LYS A 245 11.41 22.64 -9.41
C LYS A 245 10.89 21.32 -8.82
N GLN A 246 11.21 21.06 -7.55
CA GLN A 246 10.76 19.86 -6.87
C GLN A 246 9.24 19.83 -6.71
N MET A 247 8.60 20.98 -6.45
CA MET A 247 7.15 21.10 -6.39
C MET A 247 6.50 20.73 -7.72
N GLU A 248 7.04 21.25 -8.85
CA GLU A 248 6.53 20.88 -10.17
C GLU A 248 6.75 19.39 -10.49
N GLN A 249 7.88 18.82 -10.09
CA GLN A 249 8.13 17.36 -10.23
C GLN A 249 7.15 16.55 -9.38
N ALA A 250 6.88 16.98 -8.15
CA ALA A 250 5.91 16.30 -7.28
C ALA A 250 4.48 16.38 -7.83
N LYS A 251 4.07 17.51 -8.41
CA LYS A 251 2.78 17.67 -9.09
C LYS A 251 2.66 16.74 -10.31
N ILE A 252 3.72 16.62 -11.11
CA ILE A 252 3.77 15.69 -12.25
C ILE A 252 3.61 14.26 -11.73
N ALA A 253 4.33 13.87 -10.68
CA ALA A 253 4.26 12.53 -10.10
C ALA A 253 2.86 12.16 -9.58
N VAL A 254 2.09 13.12 -9.05
CA VAL A 254 0.68 12.90 -8.63
C VAL A 254 -0.21 12.59 -9.84
N ASN A 255 0.06 13.21 -10.99
CA ASN A 255 -0.72 13.03 -12.20
C ASN A 255 -0.29 11.79 -13.03
N GLU A 256 0.87 11.22 -12.75
CA GLU A 256 1.33 9.98 -13.38
C GLU A 256 0.63 8.76 -12.78
N THR A 257 -0.54 8.40 -13.32
CA THR A 257 -1.27 7.18 -12.98
C THR A 257 -0.79 6.00 -13.82
N THR A 258 0.46 5.59 -13.66
CA THR A 258 0.96 4.39 -14.33
C THR A 258 0.61 3.13 -13.51
N PRO A 259 0.11 2.04 -14.12
CA PRO A 259 -0.08 0.78 -13.44
C PRO A 259 1.26 0.28 -12.89
N ILE A 260 1.27 -0.14 -11.63
CA ILE A 260 2.50 -0.51 -10.92
C ILE A 260 2.91 -1.95 -11.21
N LEU A 261 1.93 -2.79 -11.59
CA LEU A 261 2.13 -4.20 -11.90
C LEU A 261 1.71 -4.47 -13.35
N THR A 262 2.61 -5.06 -14.12
CA THR A 262 2.29 -5.59 -15.45
C THR A 262 2.00 -7.07 -15.35
N ILE A 263 0.83 -7.49 -15.83
CA ILE A 263 0.41 -8.89 -15.87
C ILE A 263 1.17 -9.54 -17.03
N VAL A 264 2.03 -10.51 -16.70
CA VAL A 264 2.77 -11.30 -17.70
C VAL A 264 2.00 -12.55 -18.06
N GLU A 265 1.42 -13.19 -17.04
CA GLU A 265 0.65 -14.42 -17.20
C GLU A 265 -0.72 -14.20 -16.53
N PRO A 266 -1.80 -14.15 -17.31
CA PRO A 266 -3.14 -13.97 -16.78
C PRO A 266 -3.58 -15.21 -15.99
N VAL A 267 -4.65 -15.04 -15.21
CA VAL A 267 -5.29 -16.14 -14.50
C VAL A 267 -5.97 -17.07 -15.51
N VAL A 268 -5.77 -18.36 -15.35
CA VAL A 268 -6.40 -19.40 -16.19
C VAL A 268 -7.13 -20.37 -15.28
N VAL A 269 -8.31 -20.82 -15.73
CA VAL A 269 -9.06 -21.86 -15.02
C VAL A 269 -8.27 -23.18 -15.09
N PRO A 270 -7.89 -23.80 -13.95
CA PRO A 270 -7.09 -25.02 -13.96
C PRO A 270 -7.91 -26.20 -14.49
N ILE A 271 -7.32 -26.99 -15.39
CA ILE A 271 -7.90 -28.22 -15.94
C ILE A 271 -7.62 -29.41 -15.03
N GLU A 272 -6.47 -29.38 -14.34
CA GLU A 272 -6.02 -30.47 -13.48
C GLU A 272 -5.93 -30.07 -12.01
N ARG A 273 -6.14 -31.05 -11.13
CA ARG A 273 -6.01 -30.85 -9.68
C ARG A 273 -4.54 -30.86 -9.27
N SER A 274 -4.08 -29.84 -8.56
CA SER A 274 -2.71 -29.75 -8.06
C SER A 274 -2.47 -30.56 -6.77
N LYS A 275 -3.52 -30.82 -5.97
CA LYS A 275 -3.46 -31.58 -4.70
C LYS A 275 -4.76 -32.38 -4.48
N PRO A 276 -4.75 -33.52 -3.75
CA PRO A 276 -3.57 -34.30 -3.34
C PRO A 276 -2.92 -35.03 -4.53
N LYS A 277 -1.58 -35.19 -4.50
CA LYS A 277 -0.85 -36.01 -5.47
C LYS A 277 -1.11 -37.50 -5.18
N ARG A 278 -2.14 -38.08 -5.78
CA ARG A 278 -2.58 -39.48 -5.52
C ARG A 278 -1.55 -40.52 -5.83
N GLY A 279 -0.48 -40.22 -6.59
CA GLY A 279 0.60 -41.14 -6.90
C GLY A 279 1.67 -41.34 -5.81
N LEU A 280 1.54 -40.68 -4.66
CA LEU A 280 2.48 -40.78 -3.53
C LEU A 280 1.86 -41.46 -2.29
N ILE A 281 0.64 -41.99 -2.42
CA ILE A 281 -0.05 -42.76 -1.37
C ILE A 281 -0.05 -44.22 -1.86
N CYS A 282 1.12 -44.83 -1.90
CA CYS A 282 1.32 -46.28 -1.97
C CYS A 282 2.40 -46.67 -0.98
#